data_19065b220fba66e746aeff54d3dd58c3
#
_entry.id   19065b220fba66e746aeff54d3dd58c3
#
_cell.length_a   1.000
_cell.length_b   1.000
_cell.length_c   1.000
_cell.angle_alpha   90.00
_cell.angle_beta   90.00
_cell.angle_gamma   90.00
#
_symmetry.space_group_name_H-M   'P 1'
#
loop_
_entity.id
_entity.type
_entity.pdbx_description
1 polymer ?
#
loop_
_entity_poly.entity_id
_entity_poly.type
_entity_poly.pdbx_seq_one_letter_code
_entity_poly.pdbx_strand_id
1 'polypeptide(L)'
;MQSNIPRAAIHVGKDKKSFSAQVGNEAERRGWDENVYRLKNADKEKNNHYNFSRKNLNFEIVKDGKIVPLGSNPIPLHERIQMRLDELGFKPYMDARHPDQVSKNSPNCTVGMIFSGDHDVLYNLAFGNQRIDTANPDADHSHIVLQQGIYKWAKDTYDFVCRKWGEENIISFAVHCDETSIHAHVQTIPVEKVKKRGRIGSKYVNKNNPDIVLSTKEWRALPKEERDNYTKHTASKDYVERVSYAKVWGETRKAKSEYLSQLHTDYHNEVGRKYGLARGIPYNDLSPEERRDNT
;
A
#
# COMPACT_ATOMS: atom_id res chain seq x y z
N MET A 1 11.95 -14.63 33.47
CA MET A 1 12.41 -14.17 32.16
C MET A 1 11.30 -14.43 31.17
N GLN A 2 10.56 -13.42 30.75
CA GLN A 2 9.62 -13.59 29.63
C GLN A 2 10.48 -13.85 28.38
N SER A 3 10.31 -15.00 27.77
CA SER A 3 10.95 -15.30 26.48
C SER A 3 10.52 -14.21 25.49
N ASN A 4 11.47 -13.48 24.93
CA ASN A 4 11.23 -12.45 23.93
C ASN A 4 10.73 -13.17 22.67
N ILE A 5 9.40 -13.28 22.53
CA ILE A 5 8.79 -13.96 21.39
C ILE A 5 8.92 -13.03 20.19
N PRO A 6 9.63 -13.42 19.10
CA PRO A 6 9.74 -12.62 17.88
C PRO A 6 8.37 -12.28 17.32
N ARG A 7 8.09 -11.00 17.02
CA ARG A 7 6.77 -10.54 16.56
C ARG A 7 6.85 -9.79 15.25
N ALA A 8 5.78 -9.93 14.46
CA ALA A 8 5.55 -9.10 13.28
C ALA A 8 4.95 -7.75 13.70
N ALA A 9 5.30 -6.69 12.97
CA ALA A 9 4.77 -5.35 13.17
C ALA A 9 4.24 -4.76 11.86
N ILE A 10 3.12 -4.03 11.96
CA ILE A 10 2.55 -3.24 10.86
C ILE A 10 2.25 -1.85 11.40
N HIS A 11 2.86 -0.83 10.81
CA HIS A 11 2.56 0.57 11.08
C HIS A 11 1.78 1.16 9.91
N VAL A 12 0.78 2.01 10.19
CA VAL A 12 -0.11 2.56 9.16
C VAL A 12 -0.18 4.08 9.28
N GLY A 13 0.26 4.77 8.25
CA GLY A 13 0.08 6.21 8.04
C GLY A 13 -0.97 6.49 6.96
N LYS A 14 -1.50 7.71 6.91
CA LYS A 14 -2.51 8.14 5.92
C LYS A 14 -2.33 9.60 5.57
N ASP A 15 -2.63 9.98 4.34
CA ASP A 15 -2.57 11.35 3.87
C ASP A 15 -3.85 11.74 3.10
N LYS A 16 -4.19 13.04 3.14
CA LYS A 16 -5.30 13.67 2.39
C LYS A 16 -4.87 14.25 1.05
N LYS A 17 -3.58 14.40 0.85
CA LYS A 17 -2.94 14.92 -0.34
C LYS A 17 -2.26 13.79 -1.09
N SER A 18 -1.84 14.08 -2.29
CA SER A 18 -0.80 13.29 -2.93
C SER A 18 0.46 13.27 -2.03
N PHE A 19 1.14 12.16 -2.03
CA PHE A 19 2.36 11.97 -1.26
C PHE A 19 3.42 13.02 -1.63
N SER A 20 4.09 13.64 -0.66
CA SER A 20 5.07 14.66 -0.97
C SER A 20 6.28 14.07 -1.69
N ALA A 21 6.88 14.85 -2.61
CA ALA A 21 8.09 14.43 -3.32
C ALA A 21 9.22 14.04 -2.37
N GLN A 22 9.36 14.77 -1.26
CA GLN A 22 10.39 14.50 -0.26
C GLN A 22 10.26 13.10 0.36
N VAL A 23 9.06 12.73 0.79
CA VAL A 23 8.82 11.42 1.41
C VAL A 23 8.94 10.31 0.36
N GLY A 24 8.48 10.55 -0.86
CA GLY A 24 8.66 9.62 -1.97
C GLY A 24 10.12 9.37 -2.29
N ASN A 25 10.93 10.42 -2.35
CA ASN A 25 12.38 10.31 -2.59
C ASN A 25 13.09 9.55 -1.47
N GLU A 26 12.64 9.71 -0.22
CA GLU A 26 13.16 8.94 0.92
C GLU A 26 12.83 7.45 0.78
N ALA A 27 11.58 7.13 0.50
CA ALA A 27 11.15 5.74 0.33
C ALA A 27 11.87 5.04 -0.85
N GLU A 28 12.17 5.76 -1.92
CA GLU A 28 12.86 5.24 -3.11
C GLU A 28 14.39 5.44 -3.06
N ARG A 29 14.95 6.10 -2.03
CA ARG A 29 16.37 6.56 -1.98
C ARG A 29 16.77 7.36 -3.20
N ARG A 30 15.81 8.05 -3.83
CA ARG A 30 16.04 8.81 -5.06
C ARG A 30 16.87 10.05 -4.77
N GLY A 31 18.02 10.17 -5.48
CA GLY A 31 18.98 11.25 -5.26
C GLY A 31 19.76 11.14 -3.94
N TRP A 32 19.66 10.02 -3.23
CA TRP A 32 20.46 9.81 -2.03
C TRP A 32 21.88 9.37 -2.39
N ASP A 33 22.84 10.26 -2.19
CA ASP A 33 24.27 9.98 -2.20
C ASP A 33 24.80 9.78 -0.77
N GLU A 34 26.09 9.54 -0.63
CA GLU A 34 26.74 9.35 0.66
C GLU A 34 26.59 10.55 1.61
N ASN A 35 26.56 11.78 1.05
CA ASN A 35 26.38 12.98 1.86
C ASN A 35 24.98 13.03 2.49
N VAL A 36 23.95 12.60 1.74
CA VAL A 36 22.58 12.53 2.25
C VAL A 36 22.50 11.50 3.39
N TYR A 37 23.10 10.31 3.23
CA TYR A 37 23.17 9.31 4.30
C TYR A 37 23.82 9.87 5.56
N ARG A 38 24.96 10.57 5.42
CA ARG A 38 25.66 11.20 6.54
C ARG A 38 24.80 12.28 7.22
N LEU A 39 24.09 13.11 6.46
CA LEU A 39 23.20 14.13 7.01
C LEU A 39 22.02 13.51 7.77
N LYS A 40 21.46 12.42 7.27
CA LYS A 40 20.39 11.67 7.96
C LYS A 40 20.87 11.06 9.29
N ASN A 41 22.12 10.59 9.34
CA ASN A 41 22.74 10.04 10.55
C ASN A 41 23.21 11.11 11.55
N ALA A 42 23.29 12.40 11.14
CA ALA A 42 23.70 13.48 12.03
C ALA A 42 22.67 13.80 13.12
N ASP A 43 21.43 13.39 12.96
CA ASP A 43 20.36 13.51 13.95
C ASP A 43 20.51 12.43 15.02
N LYS A 44 21.22 12.77 16.10
CA LYS A 44 21.55 11.84 17.20
C LYS A 44 20.34 11.42 18.07
N GLU A 45 19.19 12.08 17.93
CA GLU A 45 17.96 11.72 18.65
C GLU A 45 17.26 10.51 17.99
N LYS A 46 17.62 10.17 16.77
CA LYS A 46 17.06 9.02 16.07
C LYS A 46 17.87 7.76 16.35
N ASN A 47 17.19 6.73 16.79
CA ASN A 47 17.75 5.38 16.97
C ASN A 47 17.93 4.62 15.64
N ASN A 48 17.53 5.20 14.51
CA ASN A 48 17.64 4.59 13.20
C ASN A 48 18.86 5.14 12.47
N HIS A 49 19.73 4.27 12.05
CA HIS A 49 20.94 4.59 11.29
C HIS A 49 20.85 4.02 9.88
N TYR A 50 21.35 4.81 8.93
CA TYR A 50 21.41 4.45 7.52
C TYR A 50 22.86 4.13 7.16
N ASN A 51 23.08 3.02 6.47
CA ASN A 51 24.42 2.63 6.03
C ASN A 51 24.52 2.70 4.49
N PHE A 52 25.33 3.63 3.99
CA PHE A 52 25.50 3.88 2.56
C PHE A 52 26.04 2.67 1.79
N SER A 53 26.96 1.90 2.38
CA SER A 53 27.54 0.73 1.72
C SER A 53 26.52 -0.40 1.48
N ARG A 54 25.38 -0.39 2.19
CA ARG A 54 24.24 -1.31 2.00
C ARG A 54 23.14 -0.77 1.08
N LYS A 55 23.27 0.44 0.55
CA LYS A 55 22.25 1.07 -0.32
C LYS A 55 21.81 0.14 -1.46
N ASN A 56 22.74 -0.53 -2.10
CA ASN A 56 22.47 -1.41 -3.24
C ASN A 56 21.78 -2.74 -2.86
N LEU A 57 21.61 -3.00 -1.56
CA LEU A 57 20.84 -4.14 -1.05
C LEU A 57 19.34 -3.84 -0.98
N ASN A 58 18.93 -2.57 -1.09
CA ASN A 58 17.53 -2.19 -1.16
C ASN A 58 16.93 -2.64 -2.49
N PHE A 59 15.71 -3.14 -2.43
CA PHE A 59 15.00 -3.58 -3.62
C PHE A 59 13.51 -3.21 -3.56
N GLU A 60 12.86 -3.27 -4.69
CA GLU A 60 11.41 -3.11 -4.79
C GLU A 60 10.77 -4.30 -5.49
N ILE A 61 9.51 -4.55 -5.16
CA ILE A 61 8.67 -5.50 -5.87
C ILE A 61 7.68 -4.70 -6.71
N VAL A 62 7.77 -4.88 -8.01
CA VAL A 62 6.90 -4.21 -8.98
C VAL A 62 5.80 -5.18 -9.45
N LYS A 63 4.93 -4.69 -10.33
CA LYS A 63 3.82 -5.46 -10.89
C LYS A 63 4.24 -6.87 -11.31
N ASP A 64 3.32 -7.82 -11.17
CA ASP A 64 3.52 -9.25 -11.38
C ASP A 64 4.56 -9.88 -10.41
N GLY A 65 4.84 -9.19 -9.30
CA GLY A 65 5.72 -9.66 -8.25
C GLY A 65 7.20 -9.75 -8.63
N LYS A 66 7.63 -8.98 -9.65
CA LYS A 66 9.02 -8.96 -10.10
C LYS A 66 9.87 -8.13 -9.14
N ILE A 67 11.01 -8.69 -8.70
CA ILE A 67 11.98 -8.02 -7.86
C ILE A 67 12.97 -7.25 -8.74
N VAL A 68 13.19 -5.97 -8.41
CA VAL A 68 14.13 -5.08 -9.11
C VAL A 68 14.89 -4.23 -8.08
N PRO A 69 16.06 -3.66 -8.42
CA PRO A 69 16.75 -2.73 -7.54
C PRO A 69 15.86 -1.54 -7.18
N LEU A 70 15.96 -1.04 -5.95
CA LEU A 70 15.18 0.11 -5.50
C LEU A 70 15.44 1.34 -6.38
N GLY A 71 14.38 2.08 -6.69
CA GLY A 71 14.44 3.27 -7.53
C GLY A 71 14.59 2.99 -9.03
N SER A 72 14.35 1.77 -9.47
CA SER A 72 14.36 1.39 -10.89
C SER A 72 13.25 2.03 -11.72
N ASN A 73 12.15 2.45 -11.06
CA ASN A 73 11.06 3.12 -11.76
C ASN A 73 11.49 4.55 -12.15
N PRO A 74 11.43 4.95 -13.44
CA PRO A 74 11.81 6.31 -13.84
C PRO A 74 10.87 7.38 -13.30
N ILE A 75 9.59 7.04 -13.06
CA ILE A 75 8.57 7.97 -12.56
C ILE A 75 8.63 8.01 -11.02
N PRO A 76 8.82 9.18 -10.40
CA PRO A 76 8.83 9.33 -8.95
C PRO A 76 7.52 8.84 -8.30
N LEU A 77 7.61 8.35 -7.06
CA LEU A 77 6.47 7.81 -6.34
C LEU A 77 5.28 8.77 -6.25
N HIS A 78 5.53 10.05 -5.97
CA HIS A 78 4.46 11.04 -5.84
C HIS A 78 3.71 11.28 -7.17
N GLU A 79 4.40 11.20 -8.31
CA GLU A 79 3.77 11.29 -9.62
C GLU A 79 2.95 10.04 -9.95
N ARG A 80 3.46 8.84 -9.62
CA ARG A 80 2.70 7.59 -9.78
C ARG A 80 1.42 7.57 -8.95
N ILE A 81 1.48 8.10 -7.72
CA ILE A 81 0.28 8.29 -6.88
C ILE A 81 -0.70 9.23 -7.57
N GLN A 82 -0.23 10.38 -8.08
CA GLN A 82 -1.10 11.35 -8.76
C GLN A 82 -1.74 10.74 -10.00
N MET A 83 -0.97 10.04 -10.83
CA MET A 83 -1.48 9.35 -12.02
C MET A 83 -2.63 8.39 -11.66
N ARG A 84 -2.45 7.56 -10.62
CA ARG A 84 -3.51 6.63 -10.22
C ARG A 84 -4.74 7.35 -9.64
N LEU A 85 -4.55 8.42 -8.89
CA LEU A 85 -5.67 9.25 -8.39
C LEU A 85 -6.46 9.89 -9.53
N ASP A 86 -5.77 10.34 -10.58
CA ASP A 86 -6.39 10.93 -11.77
C ASP A 86 -7.19 9.88 -12.56
N GLU A 87 -6.65 8.67 -12.75
CA GLU A 87 -7.37 7.53 -13.34
C GLU A 87 -8.67 7.20 -12.59
N LEU A 88 -8.63 7.29 -11.27
CA LEU A 88 -9.79 7.05 -10.39
C LEU A 88 -10.74 8.26 -10.35
N GLY A 89 -10.40 9.38 -11.01
CA GLY A 89 -11.18 10.63 -11.00
C GLY A 89 -11.25 11.27 -9.60
N PHE A 90 -10.27 11.00 -8.73
CA PHE A 90 -10.24 11.57 -7.39
C PHE A 90 -9.88 13.07 -7.45
N LYS A 91 -10.69 13.87 -6.77
CA LYS A 91 -10.41 15.30 -6.58
C LYS A 91 -10.48 15.60 -5.08
N PRO A 92 -9.38 16.11 -4.49
CA PRO A 92 -9.41 16.52 -3.10
C PRO A 92 -10.34 17.73 -2.93
N TYR A 93 -10.93 17.87 -1.75
CA TYR A 93 -11.67 19.08 -1.42
C TYR A 93 -10.67 20.21 -1.13
N MET A 94 -10.86 21.33 -1.79
CA MET A 94 -10.02 22.51 -1.56
C MET A 94 -10.56 23.32 -0.38
N ASP A 95 -9.69 24.03 0.31
CA ASP A 95 -10.09 24.91 1.39
C ASP A 95 -10.77 26.17 0.79
N ALA A 96 -11.94 26.53 1.33
CA ALA A 96 -12.69 27.66 0.81
C ALA A 96 -12.01 29.02 1.04
N ARG A 97 -11.14 29.12 2.05
CA ARG A 97 -10.39 30.37 2.38
C ARG A 97 -9.01 30.40 1.72
N HIS A 98 -8.46 29.22 1.41
CA HIS A 98 -7.16 29.02 0.78
C HIS A 98 -7.31 28.05 -0.39
N PRO A 99 -7.76 28.51 -1.57
CA PRO A 99 -8.08 27.64 -2.71
C PRO A 99 -6.89 26.84 -3.29
N ASP A 100 -5.67 27.21 -2.92
CA ASP A 100 -4.42 26.50 -3.22
C ASP A 100 -4.12 25.37 -2.25
N GLN A 101 -4.89 25.23 -1.17
CA GLN A 101 -4.68 24.23 -0.13
C GLN A 101 -5.79 23.19 -0.09
N VAL A 102 -5.39 21.94 0.16
CA VAL A 102 -6.36 20.87 0.38
C VAL A 102 -7.02 21.04 1.74
N SER A 103 -8.35 21.02 1.76
CA SER A 103 -9.16 21.14 2.96
C SER A 103 -8.85 20.01 3.97
N LYS A 104 -8.83 20.35 5.24
CA LYS A 104 -8.76 19.36 6.33
C LYS A 104 -9.91 18.34 6.32
N ASN A 105 -11.02 18.67 5.66
CA ASN A 105 -12.18 17.78 5.50
C ASN A 105 -12.09 16.89 4.26
N SER A 106 -11.05 17.06 3.42
CA SER A 106 -10.83 16.15 2.29
C SER A 106 -10.61 14.72 2.78
N PRO A 107 -11.15 13.70 2.10
CA PRO A 107 -10.89 12.31 2.46
C PRO A 107 -9.40 11.98 2.28
N ASN A 108 -8.91 11.03 3.09
CA ASN A 108 -7.57 10.48 2.86
C ASN A 108 -7.56 9.72 1.53
N CYS A 109 -6.55 9.97 0.71
CA CYS A 109 -6.43 9.37 -0.61
C CYS A 109 -5.27 8.38 -0.74
N THR A 110 -4.35 8.39 0.23
CA THR A 110 -3.24 7.45 0.25
C THR A 110 -3.07 6.83 1.64
N VAL A 111 -2.49 5.65 1.67
CA VAL A 111 -2.14 4.92 2.90
C VAL A 111 -0.74 4.36 2.74
N GLY A 112 0.17 4.81 3.60
CA GLY A 112 1.49 4.23 3.76
C GLY A 112 1.48 3.17 4.86
N MET A 113 2.14 2.07 4.62
CA MET A 113 2.30 0.99 5.61
C MET A 113 3.76 0.60 5.68
N ILE A 114 4.20 0.23 6.89
CA ILE A 114 5.50 -0.38 7.11
C ILE A 114 5.24 -1.78 7.66
N PHE A 115 5.70 -2.79 6.93
CA PHE A 115 5.72 -4.17 7.39
C PHE A 115 7.12 -4.48 7.88
N SER A 116 7.22 -4.92 9.12
CA SER A 116 8.48 -5.30 9.75
C SER A 116 8.26 -6.48 10.71
N GLY A 117 9.28 -6.82 11.46
CA GLY A 117 9.24 -7.86 12.47
C GLY A 117 10.43 -7.78 13.40
N ASP A 118 10.56 -8.78 14.23
CA ASP A 118 11.71 -8.93 15.10
C ASP A 118 13.01 -8.76 14.32
N HIS A 119 13.92 -7.95 14.88
CA HIS A 119 15.17 -7.58 14.25
C HIS A 119 16.01 -8.80 13.86
N ASP A 120 16.20 -9.73 14.80
CA ASP A 120 17.10 -10.86 14.60
C ASP A 120 16.56 -11.85 13.58
N VAL A 121 15.22 -12.01 13.54
CA VAL A 121 14.55 -12.86 12.55
C VAL A 121 14.72 -12.28 11.14
N LEU A 122 14.38 -11.02 10.92
CA LEU A 122 14.49 -10.40 9.59
C LEU A 122 15.95 -10.24 9.17
N TYR A 123 16.82 -9.94 10.12
CA TYR A 123 18.26 -9.87 9.91
C TYR A 123 18.83 -11.22 9.42
N ASN A 124 18.48 -12.32 10.09
CA ASN A 124 18.91 -13.65 9.68
C ASN A 124 18.33 -14.05 8.31
N LEU A 125 17.10 -13.66 8.00
CA LEU A 125 16.51 -13.89 6.68
C LEU A 125 17.24 -13.12 5.57
N ALA A 126 17.74 -11.92 5.88
CA ALA A 126 18.42 -11.07 4.91
C ALA A 126 19.91 -11.40 4.76
N PHE A 127 20.58 -11.65 5.85
CA PHE A 127 22.04 -11.70 5.88
C PHE A 127 22.61 -13.04 6.32
N GLY A 128 21.81 -13.92 6.95
CA GLY A 128 22.27 -15.20 7.47
C GLY A 128 23.39 -15.02 8.51
N ASN A 129 24.48 -15.73 8.32
CA ASN A 129 25.63 -15.67 9.22
C ASN A 129 26.63 -14.55 8.89
N GLN A 130 26.33 -13.66 7.94
CA GLN A 130 27.19 -12.53 7.59
C GLN A 130 27.22 -11.54 8.77
N ARG A 131 28.43 -11.06 9.14
CA ARG A 131 28.56 -10.10 10.22
C ARG A 131 28.27 -8.70 9.69
N ILE A 132 27.33 -8.02 10.31
CA ILE A 132 26.95 -6.64 10.03
C ILE A 132 26.93 -5.87 11.35
N ASP A 133 27.62 -4.76 11.41
CA ASP A 133 27.52 -3.80 12.50
C ASP A 133 26.46 -2.76 12.17
N THR A 134 25.21 -2.99 12.66
CA THR A 134 24.10 -2.05 12.43
C THR A 134 24.20 -0.79 13.29
N ALA A 135 25.00 -0.82 14.35
CA ALA A 135 25.20 0.33 15.23
C ALA A 135 26.19 1.34 14.64
N ASN A 136 27.07 0.93 13.73
CA ASN A 136 28.03 1.80 13.06
C ASN A 136 27.57 2.15 11.63
N PRO A 137 27.06 3.37 11.40
CA PRO A 137 26.59 3.78 10.08
C PRO A 137 27.71 3.86 9.03
N ASP A 138 28.97 3.99 9.46
CA ASP A 138 30.13 4.13 8.58
C ASP A 138 30.85 2.78 8.32
N ALA A 139 30.37 1.69 8.89
CA ALA A 139 30.96 0.37 8.65
C ALA A 139 30.84 -0.03 7.17
N ASP A 140 31.92 -0.54 6.59
CA ASP A 140 31.93 -1.06 5.22
C ASP A 140 31.27 -2.44 5.14
N HIS A 141 30.11 -2.48 4.54
CA HIS A 141 29.33 -3.69 4.27
C HIS A 141 29.16 -3.97 2.77
N SER A 142 30.03 -3.40 1.92
CA SER A 142 29.94 -3.55 0.46
C SER A 142 30.07 -4.99 -0.03
N HIS A 143 30.66 -5.87 0.80
CA HIS A 143 30.81 -7.30 0.54
C HIS A 143 29.58 -8.14 0.89
N ILE A 144 28.57 -7.55 1.55
CA ILE A 144 27.38 -8.24 2.00
C ILE A 144 26.44 -8.57 0.83
N VAL A 145 25.85 -9.77 0.87
CA VAL A 145 24.91 -10.26 -0.13
C VAL A 145 23.63 -10.71 0.55
N LEU A 146 22.47 -10.31 0.00
CA LEU A 146 21.18 -10.74 0.53
C LEU A 146 20.96 -12.25 0.31
N GLN A 147 20.41 -12.89 1.33
CA GLN A 147 20.00 -14.29 1.30
C GLN A 147 18.58 -14.43 0.68
N GLN A 148 18.25 -15.62 0.19
CA GLN A 148 16.95 -15.93 -0.38
C GLN A 148 15.78 -15.76 0.60
N GLY A 149 16.06 -15.83 1.92
CA GLY A 149 15.05 -15.69 2.97
C GLY A 149 14.29 -14.38 2.91
N ILE A 150 15.02 -13.26 2.73
CA ILE A 150 14.38 -11.93 2.72
C ILE A 150 13.55 -11.71 1.44
N TYR A 151 13.97 -12.21 0.30
CA TYR A 151 13.19 -12.13 -0.94
C TYR A 151 11.88 -12.93 -0.84
N LYS A 152 11.92 -14.11 -0.20
CA LYS A 152 10.72 -14.92 0.06
C LYS A 152 9.75 -14.21 1.00
N TRP A 153 10.26 -13.66 2.11
CA TRP A 153 9.44 -12.88 3.05
C TRP A 153 8.81 -11.66 2.37
N ALA A 154 9.58 -10.92 1.60
CA ALA A 154 9.10 -9.75 0.87
C ALA A 154 8.02 -10.14 -0.16
N LYS A 155 8.23 -11.24 -0.91
CA LYS A 155 7.26 -11.75 -1.87
C LYS A 155 5.96 -12.20 -1.22
N ASP A 156 6.02 -12.96 -0.11
CA ASP A 156 4.85 -13.37 0.64
C ASP A 156 4.08 -12.16 1.20
N THR A 157 4.82 -11.13 1.67
CA THR A 157 4.24 -9.87 2.14
C THR A 157 3.58 -9.09 0.99
N TYR A 158 4.23 -9.01 -0.18
CA TYR A 158 3.67 -8.39 -1.37
C TYR A 158 2.38 -9.09 -1.83
N ASP A 159 2.38 -10.41 -1.90
CA ASP A 159 1.21 -11.20 -2.27
C ASP A 159 0.05 -11.02 -1.28
N PHE A 160 0.35 -10.91 0.02
CA PHE A 160 -0.63 -10.56 1.05
C PHE A 160 -1.24 -9.18 0.79
N VAL A 161 -0.41 -8.18 0.53
CA VAL A 161 -0.83 -6.80 0.26
C VAL A 161 -1.71 -6.74 -0.99
N CYS A 162 -1.31 -7.41 -2.08
CA CYS A 162 -2.09 -7.49 -3.32
C CYS A 162 -3.46 -8.13 -3.11
N ARG A 163 -3.55 -9.22 -2.33
CA ARG A 163 -4.84 -9.84 -2.01
C ARG A 163 -5.77 -8.93 -1.19
N LYS A 164 -5.20 -8.10 -0.32
CA LYS A 164 -5.98 -7.20 0.54
C LYS A 164 -6.54 -5.99 -0.19
N TRP A 165 -5.76 -5.39 -1.09
CA TRP A 165 -6.11 -4.07 -1.67
C TRP A 165 -6.13 -4.02 -3.19
N GLY A 166 -5.75 -5.12 -3.87
CA GLY A 166 -5.59 -5.17 -5.32
C GLY A 166 -4.22 -4.65 -5.77
N GLU A 167 -3.53 -5.41 -6.63
CA GLU A 167 -2.18 -5.07 -7.10
C GLU A 167 -2.15 -3.71 -7.80
N GLU A 168 -3.19 -3.37 -8.55
CA GLU A 168 -3.36 -2.10 -9.26
C GLU A 168 -3.37 -0.87 -8.34
N ASN A 169 -3.63 -1.07 -7.04
CA ASN A 169 -3.68 -0.01 -6.03
C ASN A 169 -2.41 0.05 -5.17
N ILE A 170 -1.45 -0.86 -5.41
CA ILE A 170 -0.14 -0.85 -4.76
C ILE A 170 0.79 -0.01 -5.63
N ILE A 171 1.08 1.21 -5.19
CA ILE A 171 1.86 2.17 -5.97
C ILE A 171 3.36 1.95 -5.78
N SER A 172 3.76 1.48 -4.58
CA SER A 172 5.14 1.14 -4.25
C SER A 172 5.19 0.03 -3.21
N PHE A 173 6.16 -0.86 -3.36
CA PHE A 173 6.55 -1.85 -2.37
C PHE A 173 8.08 -1.90 -2.34
N ALA A 174 8.69 -1.18 -1.41
CA ALA A 174 10.14 -1.01 -1.27
C ALA A 174 10.63 -1.72 -0.01
N VAL A 175 11.69 -2.50 -0.11
CA VAL A 175 12.34 -3.15 1.03
C VAL A 175 13.66 -2.46 1.32
N HIS A 176 13.79 -1.96 2.55
CA HIS A 176 14.98 -1.29 3.03
C HIS A 176 15.84 -2.25 3.84
N CYS A 177 17.06 -2.46 3.36
CA CYS A 177 18.10 -3.25 4.01
C CYS A 177 19.30 -2.38 4.42
N ASP A 178 19.24 -1.09 4.17
CA ASP A 178 20.27 -0.09 4.47
C ASP A 178 20.08 0.61 5.83
N GLU A 179 19.01 0.30 6.54
CA GLU A 179 18.69 0.86 7.85
C GLU A 179 19.03 -0.10 8.99
N THR A 180 18.93 0.38 10.23
CA THR A 180 19.14 -0.48 11.43
C THR A 180 18.20 -1.67 11.44
N SER A 181 16.93 -1.48 11.07
CA SER A 181 15.93 -2.54 11.01
C SER A 181 15.42 -2.74 9.59
N ILE A 182 15.33 -4.00 9.16
CA ILE A 182 14.81 -4.34 7.86
C ILE A 182 13.28 -4.22 7.86
N HIS A 183 12.73 -3.59 6.83
CA HIS A 183 11.29 -3.43 6.71
C HIS A 183 10.87 -3.19 5.25
N ALA A 184 9.59 -3.38 4.98
CA ALA A 184 8.99 -3.06 3.69
C ALA A 184 8.09 -1.82 3.83
N HIS A 185 8.35 -0.78 3.04
CA HIS A 185 7.46 0.35 2.83
C HIS A 185 6.47 0.03 1.73
N VAL A 186 5.19 0.15 2.04
CA VAL A 186 4.10 -0.08 1.07
C VAL A 186 3.27 1.18 0.96
N GLN A 187 3.09 1.67 -0.25
CA GLN A 187 2.22 2.81 -0.52
C GLN A 187 1.03 2.38 -1.35
N THR A 188 -0.19 2.63 -0.84
CA THR A 188 -1.44 2.21 -1.49
C THR A 188 -2.42 3.36 -1.65
N ILE A 189 -3.37 3.18 -2.57
CA ILE A 189 -4.55 4.00 -2.69
C ILE A 189 -5.76 3.18 -2.22
N PRO A 190 -6.56 3.65 -1.25
CA PRO A 190 -7.71 2.92 -0.73
C PRO A 190 -8.88 3.00 -1.71
N VAL A 191 -9.06 1.94 -2.51
CA VAL A 191 -10.09 1.87 -3.55
C VAL A 191 -11.21 0.93 -3.15
N GLU A 192 -12.45 1.38 -3.32
CA GLU A 192 -13.63 0.54 -3.22
C GLU A 192 -14.32 0.37 -4.59
N LYS A 193 -14.90 -0.81 -4.82
CA LYS A 193 -15.75 -1.10 -5.99
C LYS A 193 -17.21 -0.91 -5.61
N VAL A 194 -17.85 0.10 -6.19
CA VAL A 194 -19.27 0.43 -5.93
C VAL A 194 -20.10 0.26 -7.18
N LYS A 195 -21.34 -0.19 -7.02
CA LYS A 195 -22.28 -0.21 -8.14
C LYS A 195 -22.55 1.20 -8.62
N LYS A 196 -22.43 1.43 -9.91
CA LYS A 196 -22.71 2.74 -10.54
C LYS A 196 -24.11 3.21 -10.16
N ARG A 197 -24.21 4.45 -9.65
CA ARG A 197 -25.51 5.04 -9.35
C ARG A 197 -26.26 5.33 -10.65
N GLY A 198 -27.56 5.12 -10.65
CA GLY A 198 -28.42 5.42 -11.79
C GLY A 198 -29.44 4.31 -12.04
N ARG A 199 -30.40 4.61 -12.90
CA ARG A 199 -31.34 3.59 -13.40
C ARG A 199 -30.60 2.63 -14.30
N ILE A 200 -30.85 1.32 -14.14
CA ILE A 200 -30.34 0.32 -15.06
C ILE A 200 -31.04 0.59 -16.40
N GLY A 201 -30.28 0.98 -17.41
CA GLY A 201 -30.79 1.12 -18.77
C GLY A 201 -31.09 -0.25 -19.35
N SER A 202 -32.23 -0.41 -19.99
CA SER A 202 -32.46 -1.56 -20.85
C SER A 202 -32.08 -1.21 -22.27
N LYS A 203 -31.40 -2.10 -22.95
CA LYS A 203 -31.16 -2.08 -24.40
C LYS A 203 -32.07 -3.12 -25.03
N TYR A 204 -32.52 -2.83 -26.22
CA TYR A 204 -33.39 -3.72 -27.00
C TYR A 204 -32.65 -4.09 -28.28
N VAL A 205 -32.27 -5.34 -28.40
CA VAL A 205 -31.52 -5.89 -29.53
C VAL A 205 -32.46 -6.53 -30.50
N ASN A 206 -32.36 -6.22 -31.79
CA ASN A 206 -33.19 -6.81 -32.84
C ASN A 206 -32.85 -8.31 -32.98
N LYS A 207 -33.89 -9.15 -32.99
CA LYS A 207 -33.75 -10.62 -33.07
C LYS A 207 -33.14 -11.11 -34.37
N ASN A 208 -33.37 -10.37 -35.46
CA ASN A 208 -32.92 -10.73 -36.80
C ASN A 208 -31.59 -10.04 -37.19
N ASN A 209 -31.25 -8.94 -36.50
CA ASN A 209 -29.99 -8.23 -36.71
C ASN A 209 -29.45 -7.70 -35.38
N PRO A 210 -28.47 -8.41 -34.74
CA PRO A 210 -27.91 -8.06 -33.45
C PRO A 210 -27.19 -6.70 -33.42
N ASP A 211 -26.79 -6.15 -34.56
CA ASP A 211 -26.14 -4.84 -34.65
C ASP A 211 -27.11 -3.70 -34.42
N ILE A 212 -28.43 -3.95 -34.59
CA ILE A 212 -29.47 -2.95 -34.30
C ILE A 212 -29.82 -3.01 -32.82
N VAL A 213 -29.33 -2.03 -32.07
CA VAL A 213 -29.54 -1.89 -30.62
C VAL A 213 -30.24 -0.56 -30.32
N LEU A 214 -31.43 -0.64 -29.75
CA LEU A 214 -32.24 0.52 -29.38
C LEU A 214 -32.19 0.79 -27.87
N SER A 215 -32.22 2.09 -27.52
CA SER A 215 -32.48 2.50 -26.14
C SER A 215 -33.98 2.29 -25.79
N THR A 216 -34.31 2.33 -24.51
CA THR A 216 -35.73 2.25 -24.07
C THR A 216 -36.59 3.32 -24.69
N LYS A 217 -36.05 4.51 -24.97
CA LYS A 217 -36.77 5.62 -25.58
C LYS A 217 -37.07 5.31 -27.04
N GLU A 218 -36.10 4.89 -27.78
CA GLU A 218 -36.25 4.54 -29.21
C GLU A 218 -37.18 3.33 -29.37
N TRP A 219 -37.02 2.26 -28.57
CA TRP A 219 -37.91 1.10 -28.60
C TRP A 219 -39.37 1.46 -28.32
N ARG A 220 -39.64 2.37 -27.37
CA ARG A 220 -41.01 2.87 -27.08
C ARG A 220 -41.60 3.69 -28.18
N ALA A 221 -40.76 4.30 -29.02
CA ALA A 221 -41.22 5.10 -30.17
C ALA A 221 -41.63 4.21 -31.36
N LEU A 222 -41.23 2.91 -31.39
CA LEU A 222 -41.65 2.01 -32.44
C LEU A 222 -43.14 1.67 -32.37
N PRO A 223 -43.78 1.34 -33.51
CA PRO A 223 -45.11 0.70 -33.55
C PRO A 223 -45.13 -0.56 -32.69
N LYS A 224 -46.31 -0.89 -32.15
CA LYS A 224 -46.42 -2.02 -31.21
C LYS A 224 -46.04 -3.35 -31.85
N GLU A 225 -46.40 -3.55 -33.12
CA GLU A 225 -46.09 -4.74 -33.92
C GLU A 225 -44.58 -4.93 -34.15
N GLU A 226 -43.84 -3.85 -34.24
CA GLU A 226 -42.37 -3.91 -34.44
C GLU A 226 -41.59 -4.21 -33.17
N ARG A 227 -42.16 -3.91 -31.98
CA ARG A 227 -41.49 -4.11 -30.71
C ARG A 227 -41.18 -5.55 -30.41
N ASP A 228 -42.01 -6.47 -30.89
CA ASP A 228 -41.87 -7.91 -30.72
C ASP A 228 -40.63 -8.49 -31.39
N ASN A 229 -40.05 -7.71 -32.38
CA ASN A 229 -38.81 -8.08 -33.03
C ASN A 229 -37.56 -7.83 -32.19
N TYR A 230 -37.71 -7.31 -30.97
CA TYR A 230 -36.58 -6.95 -30.11
C TYR A 230 -36.58 -7.75 -28.82
N THR A 231 -35.40 -8.19 -28.41
CA THR A 231 -35.18 -8.80 -27.08
C THR A 231 -34.64 -7.75 -26.12
N LYS A 232 -35.25 -7.65 -24.96
CA LYS A 232 -34.82 -6.77 -23.90
C LYS A 232 -33.59 -7.32 -23.20
N HIS A 233 -32.48 -6.59 -23.21
CA HIS A 233 -31.30 -6.84 -22.42
C HIS A 233 -31.21 -5.78 -21.31
N THR A 234 -31.31 -6.19 -20.08
CA THR A 234 -31.05 -5.33 -18.93
C THR A 234 -29.56 -5.37 -18.66
N ALA A 235 -28.88 -4.22 -18.83
CA ALA A 235 -27.48 -4.15 -18.47
C ALA A 235 -27.29 -4.45 -16.98
N SER A 236 -26.31 -5.27 -16.64
CA SER A 236 -25.88 -5.38 -15.25
C SER A 236 -25.37 -3.99 -14.82
N LYS A 237 -25.57 -3.62 -13.56
CA LYS A 237 -24.97 -2.39 -13.03
C LYS A 237 -23.47 -2.56 -13.07
N ASP A 238 -22.80 -1.75 -13.89
CA ASP A 238 -21.35 -1.67 -13.88
C ASP A 238 -20.85 -1.20 -12.53
N TYR A 239 -19.74 -1.79 -12.09
CA TYR A 239 -19.00 -1.30 -10.95
C TYR A 239 -18.08 -0.19 -11.39
N VAL A 240 -17.92 0.81 -10.54
CA VAL A 240 -16.89 1.84 -10.66
C VAL A 240 -15.98 1.80 -9.45
N GLU A 241 -14.72 2.03 -9.69
CA GLU A 241 -13.73 2.19 -8.65
C GLU A 241 -13.73 3.65 -8.18
N ARG A 242 -13.58 3.85 -6.88
CA ARG A 242 -13.40 5.18 -6.31
C ARG A 242 -12.52 5.13 -5.07
N VAL A 243 -11.80 6.21 -4.83
CA VAL A 243 -11.01 6.37 -3.60
C VAL A 243 -11.93 6.53 -2.41
N SER A 244 -11.79 5.67 -1.40
CA SER A 244 -12.60 5.71 -0.19
C SER A 244 -11.88 5.11 1.01
N TYR A 245 -11.10 5.93 1.71
CA TYR A 245 -10.41 5.49 2.92
C TYR A 245 -11.36 4.90 3.96
N ALA A 246 -12.49 5.58 4.21
CA ALA A 246 -13.44 5.16 5.24
C ALA A 246 -14.06 3.80 4.96
N LYS A 247 -14.37 3.48 3.69
CA LYS A 247 -14.94 2.17 3.33
C LYS A 247 -13.92 1.04 3.41
N VAL A 248 -12.68 1.32 3.06
CA VAL A 248 -11.60 0.30 3.08
C VAL A 248 -11.07 0.08 4.50
N TRP A 249 -10.90 1.15 5.29
CA TRP A 249 -10.22 1.10 6.59
C TRP A 249 -11.17 1.23 7.80
N GLY A 250 -12.46 1.45 7.57
CA GLY A 250 -13.47 1.62 8.61
C GLY A 250 -13.97 3.06 8.74
N GLU A 251 -15.28 3.22 8.83
CA GLU A 251 -15.95 4.52 8.89
C GLU A 251 -15.84 5.18 10.26
N THR A 252 -15.74 4.38 11.33
CA THR A 252 -15.64 4.87 12.71
C THR A 252 -14.26 4.55 13.31
N ARG A 253 -13.92 5.21 14.42
CA ARG A 253 -12.68 4.89 15.16
C ARG A 253 -12.66 3.42 15.60
N LYS A 254 -13.79 2.88 16.06
CA LYS A 254 -13.94 1.49 16.48
C LYS A 254 -13.69 0.54 15.30
N ALA A 255 -14.39 0.75 14.18
CA ALA A 255 -14.22 -0.08 12.98
C ALA A 255 -12.78 -0.07 12.44
N LYS A 256 -12.09 1.07 12.51
CA LYS A 256 -10.66 1.17 12.14
C LYS A 256 -9.77 0.35 13.06
N SER A 257 -10.01 0.43 14.37
CA SER A 257 -9.25 -0.35 15.37
C SER A 257 -9.45 -1.85 15.17
N GLU A 258 -10.69 -2.28 14.95
CA GLU A 258 -11.03 -3.67 14.65
C GLU A 258 -10.37 -4.15 13.36
N TYR A 259 -10.44 -3.33 12.29
CA TYR A 259 -9.79 -3.64 11.02
C TYR A 259 -8.27 -3.80 11.16
N LEU A 260 -7.60 -2.87 11.87
CA LEU A 260 -6.16 -2.95 12.13
C LEU A 260 -5.82 -4.19 12.96
N SER A 261 -6.58 -4.49 13.99
CA SER A 261 -6.37 -5.71 14.79
C SER A 261 -6.51 -6.97 13.94
N GLN A 262 -7.52 -7.01 13.06
CA GLN A 262 -7.71 -8.13 12.13
C GLN A 262 -6.58 -8.22 11.10
N LEU A 263 -6.10 -7.08 10.58
CA LEU A 263 -4.98 -7.02 9.64
C LEU A 263 -3.71 -7.65 10.22
N HIS A 264 -3.40 -7.36 11.49
CA HIS A 264 -2.28 -8.01 12.19
C HIS A 264 -2.48 -9.52 12.33
N THR A 265 -3.70 -9.96 12.61
CA THR A 265 -4.04 -11.39 12.71
C THR A 265 -3.89 -12.09 11.36
N ASP A 266 -4.41 -11.50 10.30
CA ASP A 266 -4.35 -12.04 8.95
C ASP A 266 -2.90 -12.11 8.46
N TYR A 267 -2.11 -11.04 8.67
CA TYR A 267 -0.70 -11.01 8.31
C TYR A 267 0.10 -12.08 9.06
N HIS A 268 -0.13 -12.22 10.37
CA HIS A 268 0.50 -13.29 11.14
C HIS A 268 0.16 -14.67 10.56
N ASN A 269 -1.12 -14.94 10.28
CA ASN A 269 -1.56 -16.26 9.81
C ASN A 269 -1.05 -16.59 8.41
N GLU A 270 -1.01 -15.60 7.50
CA GLU A 270 -0.65 -15.81 6.11
C GLU A 270 0.85 -15.70 5.84
N VAL A 271 1.54 -14.83 6.58
CA VAL A 271 2.97 -14.53 6.37
C VAL A 271 3.80 -14.80 7.62
N GLY A 272 3.52 -14.11 8.73
CA GLY A 272 4.40 -14.12 9.91
C GLY A 272 4.76 -15.51 10.41
N ARG A 273 3.79 -16.42 10.49
CA ARG A 273 4.00 -17.80 10.94
C ARG A 273 5.05 -18.56 10.13
N LYS A 274 5.17 -18.31 8.82
CA LYS A 274 6.14 -18.98 7.95
C LYS A 274 7.58 -18.63 8.31
N TYR A 275 7.76 -17.49 8.95
CA TYR A 275 9.07 -16.93 9.32
C TYR A 275 9.32 -16.90 10.84
N GLY A 276 8.49 -17.58 11.61
CA GLY A 276 8.63 -17.61 13.07
C GLY A 276 8.26 -16.31 13.78
N LEU A 277 7.57 -15.38 13.09
CA LEU A 277 7.09 -14.13 13.66
C LEU A 277 5.70 -14.31 14.26
N ALA A 278 5.57 -14.18 15.58
CA ALA A 278 4.30 -14.20 16.27
C ALA A 278 3.46 -12.94 15.92
N ARG A 279 2.17 -13.02 16.17
CA ARG A 279 1.28 -11.85 16.10
C ARG A 279 1.70 -10.81 17.15
N GLY A 280 1.74 -9.54 16.76
CA GLY A 280 1.89 -8.44 17.70
C GLY A 280 0.75 -8.42 18.74
N ILE A 281 1.03 -7.97 19.97
CA ILE A 281 0.02 -7.85 21.01
C ILE A 281 -0.95 -6.71 20.63
N PRO A 282 -2.28 -6.94 20.67
CA PRO A 282 -3.24 -5.86 20.48
C PRO A 282 -3.03 -4.76 21.51
N TYR A 283 -3.15 -3.49 21.09
CA TYR A 283 -2.97 -2.34 21.97
C TYR A 283 -3.79 -2.44 23.28
N ASN A 284 -5.01 -2.97 23.19
CA ASN A 284 -5.90 -3.13 24.35
C ASN A 284 -5.42 -4.21 25.33
N ASP A 285 -4.58 -5.14 24.88
CA ASP A 285 -4.04 -6.23 25.68
C ASP A 285 -2.68 -5.88 26.29
N LEU A 286 -2.09 -4.73 25.89
CA LEU A 286 -0.86 -4.20 26.48
C LEU A 286 -1.13 -3.65 27.89
N SER A 287 -0.16 -3.83 28.80
CA SER A 287 -0.16 -3.19 30.11
C SER A 287 -0.10 -1.66 29.95
N PRO A 288 -0.48 -0.88 31.00
CA PRO A 288 -0.35 0.57 30.97
C PRO A 288 1.08 1.08 30.75
N GLU A 289 2.09 0.31 31.14
CA GLU A 289 3.51 0.62 30.94
C GLU A 289 3.90 0.41 29.48
N GLU A 290 3.58 -0.77 28.92
CA GLU A 290 3.83 -1.08 27.51
C GLU A 290 3.11 -0.13 26.53
N ARG A 291 1.93 0.43 26.93
CA ARG A 291 1.23 1.43 26.11
C ARG A 291 1.96 2.77 26.07
N ARG A 292 2.65 3.14 27.16
CA ARG A 292 3.43 4.39 27.22
C ARG A 292 4.69 4.34 26.37
N ASP A 293 5.33 3.18 26.29
CA ASP A 293 6.55 2.98 25.53
C ASP A 293 6.30 2.90 24.01
N ASN A 294 5.03 2.75 23.57
CA ASN A 294 4.60 2.68 22.18
C ASN A 294 3.91 3.96 21.68
N THR A 295 3.98 5.07 22.39
CA THR A 295 3.49 6.40 21.98
C THR A 295 4.64 7.34 21.68
#